data_63a7c49767d371730890c9dbe3f170fc
#
_entry.id   63a7c49767d371730890c9dbe3f170fc
#
_cell.length_a   1.000
_cell.length_b   1.000
_cell.length_c   1.000
_cell.angle_alpha   90.00
_cell.angle_beta   90.00
_cell.angle_gamma   90.00
#
_symmetry.space_group_name_H-M   'P 1'
#
loop_
_entity.id
_entity.type
_entity.pdbx_description
1 polymer ?
#
loop_
_entity_poly.entity_id
_entity_poly.type
_entity_poly.pdbx_seq_one_letter_code
_entity_poly.pdbx_strand_id
1 'polypeptide(L)'
;DFGVKGDIVRVRPGPVVTLYELEPAPGTKSSRVIGLADDIARSMSAVSVRIAVIPGRNVIGIELPNVTREIVNLSELLASEPFEKASAKLPLALGKDISGASMIVDLARMPHLLIAGTTGSGKSVAMNTEP
;
A
#
# COMPACT_ATOMS: atom_id res chain seq x y z
N ASP A 1 -1.32 -25.01 1.53
CA ASP A 1 0.12 -25.32 1.69
C ASP A 1 0.75 -25.51 0.30
N PHE A 2 1.61 -24.56 -0.09
CA PHE A 2 2.30 -24.61 -1.39
C PHE A 2 3.74 -25.15 -1.26
N GLY A 3 4.02 -25.91 -0.20
CA GLY A 3 5.36 -26.46 0.08
C GLY A 3 6.39 -25.40 0.48
N VAL A 4 5.94 -24.23 0.92
CA VAL A 4 6.77 -23.17 1.50
C VAL A 4 6.60 -23.21 3.01
N LYS A 5 7.71 -23.31 3.73
CA LYS A 5 7.73 -23.25 5.20
C LYS A 5 8.09 -21.83 5.64
N GLY A 6 7.44 -21.36 6.70
CA GLY A 6 7.64 -20.05 7.30
C GLY A 6 6.46 -19.68 8.18
N ASP A 7 6.60 -18.58 8.90
CA ASP A 7 5.59 -18.09 9.84
C ASP A 7 5.13 -16.68 9.48
N ILE A 8 3.85 -16.40 9.68
CA ILE A 8 3.32 -15.05 9.58
C ILE A 8 3.65 -14.31 10.87
N VAL A 9 4.63 -13.41 10.82
CA VAL A 9 5.11 -12.69 11.99
C VAL A 9 4.33 -11.41 12.27
N ARG A 10 3.64 -10.87 11.26
CA ARG A 10 2.85 -9.66 11.40
C ARG A 10 1.73 -9.59 10.38
N VAL A 11 0.59 -9.01 10.79
CA VAL A 11 -0.54 -8.67 9.92
C VAL A 11 -0.82 -7.19 10.09
N ARG A 12 -0.89 -6.46 8.98
CA ARG A 12 -1.22 -5.03 8.95
C ARG A 12 -2.46 -4.83 8.08
N PRO A 13 -3.63 -4.71 8.69
CA PRO A 13 -4.83 -4.37 7.95
C PRO A 13 -4.77 -2.91 7.49
N GLY A 14 -5.07 -2.68 6.22
CA GLY A 14 -5.21 -1.35 5.63
C GLY A 14 -6.61 -1.13 5.06
N PRO A 15 -6.91 0.07 4.53
CA PRO A 15 -8.26 0.40 4.02
C PRO A 15 -8.64 -0.38 2.77
N VAL A 16 -7.68 -0.76 1.93
CA VAL A 16 -7.89 -1.43 0.63
C VAL A 16 -7.29 -2.82 0.60
N VAL A 17 -6.08 -2.97 1.17
CA VAL A 17 -5.34 -4.23 1.21
C VAL A 17 -4.89 -4.52 2.64
N THR A 18 -4.68 -5.81 2.92
CA THR A 18 -4.05 -6.27 4.16
C THR A 18 -2.67 -6.82 3.83
N LEU A 19 -1.65 -6.34 4.51
CA LEU A 19 -0.27 -6.80 4.38
C LEU A 19 0.02 -7.89 5.41
N TYR A 20 0.43 -9.06 4.93
CA TYR A 20 0.95 -10.16 5.73
C TYR A 20 2.46 -10.21 5.59
N GLU A 21 3.18 -10.20 6.69
CA GLU A 21 4.64 -10.35 6.71
C GLU A 21 4.97 -11.82 7.01
N LEU A 22 5.49 -12.51 6.00
CA LEU A 22 5.95 -13.90 6.10
C LEU A 22 7.45 -13.92 6.35
N GLU A 23 7.89 -14.52 7.46
CA GLU A 23 9.28 -14.90 7.68
C GLU A 23 9.50 -16.30 7.12
N PRO A 24 10.23 -16.44 5.99
CA PRO A 24 10.46 -17.74 5.38
C PRO A 24 11.46 -18.55 6.22
N ALA A 25 11.27 -19.87 6.24
CA ALA A 25 12.23 -20.76 6.87
C ALA A 25 13.62 -20.66 6.21
N PRO A 26 14.71 -20.87 6.97
CA PRO A 26 16.06 -20.83 6.42
C PRO A 26 16.22 -21.69 5.18
N GLY A 27 16.88 -21.16 4.14
CA GLY A 27 17.07 -21.84 2.86
C GLY A 27 15.91 -21.70 1.86
N THR A 28 14.81 -21.04 2.22
CA THR A 28 13.72 -20.75 1.29
C THR A 28 14.09 -19.56 0.40
N LYS A 29 14.08 -19.77 -0.92
CA LYS A 29 14.32 -18.69 -1.89
C LYS A 29 13.09 -17.80 -2.00
N SER A 30 13.27 -16.49 -1.87
CA SER A 30 12.18 -15.50 -2.02
C SER A 30 11.49 -15.57 -3.39
N SER A 31 12.25 -15.87 -4.45
CA SER A 31 11.71 -16.06 -5.80
C SER A 31 10.67 -17.19 -5.88
N ARG A 32 10.81 -18.24 -5.07
CA ARG A 32 9.81 -19.33 -4.99
C ARG A 32 8.49 -18.83 -4.41
N VAL A 33 8.55 -18.00 -3.37
CA VAL A 33 7.34 -17.43 -2.74
C VAL A 33 6.67 -16.45 -3.70
N ILE A 34 7.46 -15.57 -4.33
CA ILE A 34 6.98 -14.57 -5.30
C ILE A 34 6.30 -15.25 -6.49
N GLY A 35 6.85 -16.36 -6.99
CA GLY A 35 6.27 -17.14 -8.08
C GLY A 35 4.93 -17.81 -7.76
N LEU A 36 4.52 -17.85 -6.49
CA LEU A 36 3.24 -18.41 -6.05
C LEU A 36 2.10 -17.38 -5.99
N ALA A 37 2.32 -16.13 -6.42
CA ALA A 37 1.33 -15.06 -6.30
C ALA A 37 -0.02 -15.44 -6.91
N ASP A 38 -0.03 -15.99 -8.12
CA ASP A 38 -1.27 -16.40 -8.83
C ASP A 38 -1.95 -17.59 -8.15
N ASP A 39 -1.17 -18.55 -7.63
CA ASP A 39 -1.71 -19.70 -6.91
C ASP A 39 -2.34 -19.29 -5.57
N ILE A 40 -1.73 -18.34 -4.87
CA ILE A 40 -2.27 -17.77 -3.64
C ILE A 40 -3.52 -16.96 -3.96
N ALA A 41 -3.52 -16.13 -5.00
CA ALA A 41 -4.69 -15.37 -5.42
C ALA A 41 -5.87 -16.28 -5.71
N ARG A 42 -5.65 -17.35 -6.47
CA ARG A 42 -6.67 -18.35 -6.77
C ARG A 42 -7.20 -19.05 -5.51
N SER A 43 -6.33 -19.46 -4.61
CA SER A 43 -6.73 -20.17 -3.37
C SER A 43 -7.49 -19.29 -2.40
N MET A 44 -7.22 -17.97 -2.43
CA MET A 44 -7.89 -16.97 -1.59
C MET A 44 -9.09 -16.32 -2.28
N SER A 45 -9.46 -16.75 -3.50
CA SER A 45 -10.50 -16.12 -4.33
C SER A 45 -10.29 -14.61 -4.51
N ALA A 46 -9.04 -14.18 -4.52
CA ALA A 46 -8.65 -12.79 -4.71
C ALA A 46 -8.39 -12.48 -6.19
N VAL A 47 -8.67 -11.24 -6.60
CA VAL A 47 -8.43 -10.79 -7.98
C VAL A 47 -6.94 -10.81 -8.32
N SER A 48 -6.09 -10.42 -7.37
CA SER A 48 -4.64 -10.45 -7.51
C SER A 48 -4.00 -10.45 -6.12
N VAL A 49 -2.77 -10.97 -6.05
CA VAL A 49 -1.94 -10.91 -4.85
C VAL A 49 -0.59 -10.34 -5.25
N ARG A 50 -0.10 -9.35 -4.51
CA ARG A 50 1.23 -8.83 -4.70
C ARG A 50 2.15 -9.39 -3.63
N ILE A 51 3.28 -9.93 -4.07
CA ILE A 51 4.31 -10.46 -3.18
C ILE A 51 5.63 -9.76 -3.47
N ALA A 52 6.26 -9.21 -2.44
CA ALA A 52 7.52 -8.51 -2.56
C ALA A 52 8.39 -8.70 -1.31
N VAL A 53 9.70 -8.69 -1.49
CA VAL A 53 10.66 -8.68 -0.38
C VAL A 53 10.64 -7.30 0.28
N ILE A 54 10.59 -7.27 1.61
CA ILE A 54 10.67 -6.02 2.37
C ILE A 54 12.16 -5.69 2.62
N PRO A 55 12.68 -4.59 2.08
CA PRO A 55 14.08 -4.23 2.23
C PRO A 55 14.49 -4.07 3.71
N GLY A 56 15.68 -4.57 4.05
CA GLY A 56 16.24 -4.45 5.40
C GLY A 56 15.66 -5.41 6.45
N ARG A 57 14.75 -6.30 6.06
CA ARG A 57 14.17 -7.31 6.94
C ARG A 57 14.13 -8.69 6.27
N ASN A 58 14.25 -9.74 7.08
CA ASN A 58 14.13 -11.13 6.58
C ASN A 58 12.66 -11.56 6.49
N VAL A 59 11.83 -10.74 5.84
CA VAL A 59 10.41 -11.01 5.65
C VAL A 59 9.98 -10.72 4.21
N ILE A 60 8.95 -11.42 3.78
CA ILE A 60 8.30 -11.25 2.48
C ILE A 60 6.90 -10.68 2.75
N GLY A 61 6.58 -9.54 2.12
CA GLY A 61 5.26 -8.94 2.19
C GLY A 61 4.31 -9.60 1.20
N ILE A 62 3.16 -10.03 1.68
CA ILE A 62 2.05 -10.58 0.88
C ILE A 62 0.87 -9.64 1.05
N GLU A 63 0.52 -8.90 0.00
CA GLU A 63 -0.60 -7.97 -0.02
C GLU A 63 -1.83 -8.66 -0.60
N LEU A 64 -2.87 -8.79 0.22
CA LEU A 64 -4.17 -9.35 -0.15
C LEU A 64 -5.21 -8.24 -0.21
N PRO A 65 -5.95 -8.07 -1.31
CA PRO A 65 -7.04 -7.10 -1.36
C PRO A 65 -8.15 -7.47 -0.36
N ASN A 66 -8.66 -6.46 0.36
CA ASN A 66 -9.76 -6.65 1.27
C ASN A 66 -11.05 -7.00 0.50
N VAL A 67 -11.89 -7.86 1.07
CA VAL A 67 -13.22 -8.17 0.52
C VAL A 67 -14.10 -6.90 0.54
N THR A 68 -14.08 -6.17 1.65
CA THR A 68 -14.72 -4.87 1.79
C THR A 68 -13.64 -3.80 1.84
N ARG A 69 -13.66 -2.91 0.84
CA ARG A 69 -12.71 -1.80 0.74
C ARG A 69 -13.31 -0.57 1.40
N GLU A 70 -12.51 0.13 2.19
CA GLU A 70 -12.89 1.41 2.77
C GLU A 70 -12.63 2.55 1.78
N ILE A 71 -13.48 3.57 1.83
CA ILE A 71 -13.26 4.81 1.08
C ILE A 71 -12.36 5.72 1.92
N VAL A 72 -11.27 6.18 1.32
CA VAL A 72 -10.38 7.18 1.93
C VAL A 72 -10.86 8.56 1.48
N ASN A 73 -11.48 9.31 2.39
CA ASN A 73 -11.99 10.65 2.09
C ASN A 73 -10.88 11.70 2.24
N LEU A 74 -10.79 12.62 1.28
CA LEU A 74 -9.84 13.73 1.35
C LEU A 74 -10.04 14.60 2.60
N SER A 75 -11.30 14.86 2.99
CA SER A 75 -11.62 15.62 4.20
C SER A 75 -11.02 15.02 5.48
N GLU A 76 -10.95 13.69 5.57
CA GLU A 76 -10.33 13.00 6.70
C GLU A 76 -8.81 13.24 6.74
N LEU A 77 -8.18 13.27 5.56
CA LEU A 77 -6.74 13.55 5.46
C LEU A 77 -6.41 15.00 5.80
N LEU A 78 -7.21 15.96 5.32
CA LEU A 78 -7.04 17.39 5.60
C LEU A 78 -7.26 17.72 7.08
N ALA A 79 -8.17 17.00 7.76
CA ALA A 79 -8.41 17.14 9.20
C ALA A 79 -7.45 16.27 10.06
N SER A 80 -6.50 15.58 9.45
CA SER A 80 -5.58 14.71 10.17
C SER A 80 -4.45 15.49 10.85
N GLU A 81 -4.05 15.04 12.03
CA GLU A 81 -2.91 15.62 12.76
C GLU A 81 -1.61 15.71 11.92
N PRO A 82 -1.25 14.72 11.06
CA PRO A 82 -0.12 14.85 10.16
C PRO A 82 -0.23 16.01 9.17
N PHE A 83 -1.45 16.33 8.70
CA PHE A 83 -1.66 17.47 7.80
C PHE A 83 -1.59 18.79 8.56
N GLU A 84 -2.25 18.91 9.71
CA GLU A 84 -2.25 20.13 10.54
C GLU A 84 -0.85 20.50 11.06
N LYS A 85 -0.04 19.48 11.41
CA LYS A 85 1.33 19.68 11.88
C LYS A 85 2.37 19.71 10.77
N ALA A 86 1.96 19.62 9.50
CA ALA A 86 2.89 19.67 8.38
C ALA A 86 3.55 21.06 8.30
N SER A 87 4.85 21.12 8.47
CA SER A 87 5.66 22.33 8.26
C SER A 87 6.00 22.56 6.79
N ALA A 88 5.28 21.91 5.88
CA ALA A 88 5.44 21.98 4.44
C ALA A 88 4.98 23.34 3.91
N LYS A 89 5.65 23.87 2.89
CA LYS A 89 5.22 25.12 2.21
C LYS A 89 4.00 24.90 1.34
N LEU A 90 3.92 23.74 0.68
CA LEU A 90 2.80 23.31 -0.16
C LEU A 90 2.44 21.87 0.18
N PRO A 91 1.67 21.63 1.27
CA PRO A 91 1.33 20.28 1.67
C PRO A 91 0.31 19.65 0.73
N LEU A 92 0.61 18.47 0.20
CA LEU A 92 -0.29 17.64 -0.57
C LEU A 92 -0.75 16.44 0.26
N ALA A 93 -2.06 16.23 0.35
CA ALA A 93 -2.67 15.06 0.97
C ALA A 93 -2.88 13.96 -0.08
N LEU A 94 -1.90 13.07 -0.26
CA LEU A 94 -1.92 12.05 -1.32
C LEU A 94 -2.88 10.88 -1.05
N GLY A 95 -3.21 10.60 0.21
CA GLY A 95 -4.04 9.46 0.58
C GLY A 95 -3.52 8.76 1.83
N LYS A 96 -3.80 7.47 1.94
CA LYS A 96 -3.24 6.58 2.98
C LYS A 96 -2.32 5.56 2.34
N ASP A 97 -1.27 5.19 3.05
CA ASP A 97 -0.44 4.06 2.65
C ASP A 97 -1.18 2.72 2.88
N ILE A 98 -0.53 1.60 2.52
CA ILE A 98 -1.13 0.26 2.67
C ILE A 98 -1.43 -0.12 4.13
N SER A 99 -0.82 0.57 5.10
CA SER A 99 -1.07 0.36 6.54
C SER A 99 -2.16 1.30 7.09
N GLY A 100 -2.69 2.21 6.27
CA GLY A 100 -3.70 3.18 6.66
C GLY A 100 -3.13 4.49 7.22
N ALA A 101 -1.81 4.70 7.19
CA ALA A 101 -1.20 5.94 7.64
C ALA A 101 -1.37 7.04 6.57
N SER A 102 -1.68 8.26 7.00
CA SER A 102 -1.83 9.42 6.11
C SER A 102 -0.51 9.79 5.44
N MET A 103 -0.54 9.94 4.11
CA MET A 103 0.60 10.32 3.29
C MET A 103 0.49 11.79 2.91
N ILE A 104 1.28 12.63 3.57
CA ILE A 104 1.39 14.05 3.33
C ILE A 104 2.79 14.36 2.83
N VAL A 105 2.88 15.06 1.71
CA VAL A 105 4.16 15.41 1.08
C VAL A 105 4.22 16.92 0.81
N ASP A 106 5.41 17.46 0.60
CA ASP A 106 5.61 18.88 0.27
C ASP A 106 5.91 19.04 -1.22
N LEU A 107 4.97 19.58 -1.97
CA LEU A 107 5.12 19.85 -3.41
C LEU A 107 6.30 20.78 -3.68
N ALA A 108 6.57 21.76 -2.80
CA ALA A 108 7.69 22.69 -2.95
C ALA A 108 9.07 22.00 -2.95
N ARG A 109 9.15 20.79 -2.43
CA ARG A 109 10.38 19.97 -2.39
C ARG A 109 10.49 18.95 -3.52
N MET A 110 9.45 18.82 -4.33
CA MET A 110 9.44 17.91 -5.48
C MET A 110 9.95 18.65 -6.72
N PRO A 111 10.98 18.14 -7.41
CA PRO A 111 11.44 18.73 -8.66
C PRO A 111 10.40 18.57 -9.79
N HIS A 112 9.69 17.45 -9.80
CA HIS A 112 8.64 17.11 -10.77
C HIS A 112 7.56 16.27 -10.11
N LEU A 113 6.30 16.48 -10.53
CA LEU A 113 5.16 15.65 -10.17
C LEU A 113 4.41 15.25 -11.45
N LEU A 114 4.24 13.95 -11.65
CA LEU A 114 3.42 13.41 -12.74
C LEU A 114 2.10 12.89 -12.16
N ILE A 115 0.98 13.44 -12.64
CA ILE A 115 -0.36 12.96 -12.30
C ILE A 115 -0.95 12.28 -13.53
N ALA A 116 -1.23 10.97 -13.43
CA ALA A 116 -1.80 10.18 -14.50
C ALA A 116 -3.04 9.42 -14.03
N GLY A 117 -3.96 9.19 -14.94
CA GLY A 117 -5.18 8.44 -14.66
C GLY A 117 -6.08 8.36 -15.89
N THR A 118 -6.92 7.34 -15.95
CA THR A 118 -7.93 7.16 -17.00
C THR A 118 -9.05 8.22 -16.88
N THR A 119 -9.85 8.37 -17.92
CA THR A 119 -11.04 9.21 -17.86
C THR A 119 -11.97 8.74 -16.74
N GLY A 120 -12.44 9.68 -15.91
CA GLY A 120 -13.29 9.36 -14.75
C GLY A 120 -12.56 8.90 -13.48
N SER A 121 -11.23 8.80 -13.50
CA SER A 121 -10.45 8.41 -12.30
C SER A 121 -10.35 9.49 -11.22
N GLY A 122 -10.88 10.69 -11.46
CA GLY A 122 -10.79 11.80 -10.52
C GLY A 122 -9.54 12.68 -10.68
N LYS A 123 -8.71 12.47 -11.72
CA LYS A 123 -7.48 13.23 -11.97
C LYS A 123 -7.68 14.74 -11.91
N SER A 124 -8.67 15.26 -12.64
CA SER A 124 -8.96 16.72 -12.68
C SER A 124 -9.50 17.24 -11.34
N VAL A 125 -10.27 16.43 -10.63
CA VAL A 125 -10.73 16.78 -9.29
C VAL A 125 -9.56 16.87 -8.33
N ALA A 126 -8.67 15.89 -8.32
CA ALA A 126 -7.45 15.92 -7.50
C ALA A 126 -6.61 17.17 -7.80
N MET A 127 -6.38 17.52 -9.06
CA MET A 127 -5.60 18.70 -9.44
C MET A 127 -6.24 20.03 -8.99
N ASN A 128 -7.57 20.08 -8.84
CA ASN A 128 -8.29 21.30 -8.42
C ASN A 128 -8.47 21.40 -6.90
N THR A 129 -8.23 20.31 -6.17
CA THR A 129 -8.35 20.27 -4.70
C THR A 129 -7.01 20.43 -3.99
N GLU A 130 -5.92 20.29 -4.74
CA GLU A 130 -4.58 20.53 -4.23
C GLU A 130 -4.21 22.03 -4.32
N PRO A 131 -3.40 22.57 -3.41
CA PRO A 131 -3.02 23.98 -3.37
C PRO A 131 -2.21 24.44 -4.57
#